data_b92d718fc001c1c4229b71a25883353c
#
_entry.id   b92d718fc001c1c4229b71a25883353c
#
_cell.length_a   1.000
_cell.length_b   1.000
_cell.length_c   1.000
_cell.angle_alpha   90.00
_cell.angle_beta   90.00
_cell.angle_gamma   90.00
#
_symmetry.space_group_name_H-M   'P 1'
#
loop_
_entity.id
_entity.type
_entity.pdbx_description
1 polymer ?
#
loop_
_entity_poly.entity_id
_entity_poly.type
_entity_poly.pdbx_seq_one_letter_code
_entity_poly.pdbx_strand_id
1 'polypeptide(L)'
;MYQLQALLTNMLEQGFLFSFLGLGVLLTFRFFRFPDLTAEGSYPLGGAVAATLLVDGVDPFLATGVAVLAGAVAGMATALVHTKLRINNIISGIIVMTALYTVNLRVMGRANISLLSTSSVVAEVARALQAFGIPAREDAFLTIAVMAVLIALVGLALIAFLHTDLGLAIRATGENETMIRSLGVNSDTTKLIGLAISNGAIALSGALVAQNHGFADIGMGIGILVTGAAAVLIGEAIFGDRSIERWVISAVVGVLIYRLLVALALRVGFEPVDLRLITAALLLGALAVPQLRGRILRK
;
A
#
# COMPACT_ATOMS: atom_id res chain seq x y z
N MET A 1 -27.93 -15.00 -6.50
CA MET A 1 -27.39 -13.89 -7.33
C MET A 1 -26.96 -12.69 -6.48
N TYR A 2 -27.81 -12.17 -5.59
CA TYR A 2 -27.53 -11.02 -4.70
C TYR A 2 -26.25 -11.18 -3.82
N GLN A 3 -26.07 -12.36 -3.22
CA GLN A 3 -24.88 -12.64 -2.38
C GLN A 3 -23.55 -12.66 -3.16
N LEU A 4 -23.55 -13.09 -4.42
CA LEU A 4 -22.36 -13.08 -5.27
C LEU A 4 -22.01 -11.64 -5.68
N GLN A 5 -23.02 -10.85 -5.99
CA GLN A 5 -22.83 -9.44 -6.34
C GLN A 5 -22.24 -8.66 -5.16
N ALA A 6 -22.80 -8.83 -3.94
CA ALA A 6 -22.26 -8.20 -2.74
C ALA A 6 -20.82 -8.61 -2.45
N LEU A 7 -20.45 -9.88 -2.65
CA LEU A 7 -19.08 -10.37 -2.47
C LEU A 7 -18.13 -9.70 -3.48
N LEU A 8 -18.51 -9.65 -4.76
CA LEU A 8 -17.68 -9.03 -5.80
C LEU A 8 -17.50 -7.52 -5.57
N THR A 9 -18.58 -6.83 -5.17
CA THR A 9 -18.54 -5.40 -4.85
C THR A 9 -17.58 -5.12 -3.70
N ASN A 10 -17.71 -5.86 -2.58
CA ASN A 10 -16.82 -5.70 -1.42
C ASN A 10 -15.35 -6.04 -1.77
N MET A 11 -15.12 -7.11 -2.56
CA MET A 11 -13.80 -7.48 -3.03
C MET A 11 -13.16 -6.37 -3.87
N LEU A 12 -13.89 -5.76 -4.80
CA LEU A 12 -13.38 -4.69 -5.65
C LEU A 12 -13.10 -3.42 -4.83
N GLU A 13 -14.03 -3.03 -3.97
CA GLU A 13 -13.87 -1.88 -3.08
C GLU A 13 -12.62 -2.00 -2.22
N GLN A 14 -12.52 -3.08 -1.45
CA GLN A 14 -11.35 -3.36 -0.62
C GLN A 14 -10.08 -3.55 -1.46
N GLY A 15 -10.20 -4.22 -2.61
CA GLY A 15 -9.07 -4.47 -3.50
C GLY A 15 -8.44 -3.19 -4.02
N PHE A 16 -9.21 -2.22 -4.49
CA PHE A 16 -8.68 -0.95 -4.96
C PHE A 16 -8.08 -0.11 -3.81
N LEU A 17 -8.72 -0.07 -2.64
CA LEU A 17 -8.18 0.61 -1.47
C LEU A 17 -6.80 0.07 -1.05
N PHE A 18 -6.62 -1.25 -1.09
CA PHE A 18 -5.35 -1.88 -0.75
C PHE A 18 -4.34 -1.91 -1.91
N SER A 19 -4.73 -1.54 -3.11
CA SER A 19 -3.81 -1.49 -4.25
C SER A 19 -2.72 -0.43 -4.09
N PHE A 20 -2.98 0.67 -3.37
CA PHE A 20 -1.95 1.66 -3.06
C PHE A 20 -0.87 1.08 -2.13
N LEU A 21 -1.25 0.26 -1.16
CA LEU A 21 -0.30 -0.53 -0.36
C LEU A 21 0.51 -1.47 -1.26
N GLY A 22 -0.16 -2.19 -2.18
CA GLY A 22 0.50 -3.08 -3.13
C GLY A 22 1.54 -2.36 -3.97
N LEU A 23 1.25 -1.15 -4.47
CA LEU A 23 2.21 -0.33 -5.22
C LEU A 23 3.40 0.12 -4.36
N GLY A 24 3.17 0.52 -3.11
CA GLY A 24 4.24 0.86 -2.18
C GLY A 24 5.15 -0.34 -1.89
N VAL A 25 4.57 -1.50 -1.59
CA VAL A 25 5.31 -2.74 -1.34
C VAL A 25 6.05 -3.22 -2.60
N LEU A 26 5.45 -3.11 -3.79
CA LEU A 26 6.12 -3.40 -5.06
C LEU A 26 7.42 -2.59 -5.19
N LEU A 27 7.37 -1.29 -4.86
CA LEU A 27 8.52 -0.40 -4.99
C LEU A 27 9.68 -0.87 -4.11
N THR A 28 9.43 -1.19 -2.86
CA THR A 28 10.46 -1.61 -1.91
C THR A 28 10.97 -3.02 -2.18
N PHE A 29 10.08 -3.96 -2.41
CA PHE A 29 10.45 -5.37 -2.57
C PHE A 29 11.09 -5.66 -3.94
N ARG A 30 10.53 -5.12 -5.01
CA ARG A 30 10.96 -5.48 -6.37
C ARG A 30 12.03 -4.54 -6.91
N PHE A 31 11.80 -3.22 -6.80
CA PHE A 31 12.73 -2.25 -7.39
C PHE A 31 13.93 -1.96 -6.52
N PHE A 32 13.74 -1.83 -5.22
CA PHE A 32 14.85 -1.58 -4.27
C PHE A 32 15.50 -2.85 -3.72
N ARG A 33 14.77 -3.98 -3.73
CA ARG A 33 15.14 -5.18 -2.97
C ARG A 33 15.44 -4.86 -1.50
N PHE A 34 14.65 -3.97 -0.96
CA PHE A 34 14.74 -3.45 0.40
C PHE A 34 13.46 -3.83 1.16
N PRO A 35 13.43 -4.95 1.91
CA PRO A 35 12.31 -5.28 2.77
C PRO A 35 12.13 -4.20 3.83
N ASP A 36 11.09 -3.38 3.70
CA ASP A 36 10.84 -2.24 4.56
C ASP A 36 9.69 -2.50 5.54
N LEU A 37 10.05 -2.80 6.79
CA LEU A 37 9.05 -3.02 7.85
C LEU A 37 8.40 -1.72 8.33
N THR A 38 8.90 -0.55 7.92
CA THR A 38 8.25 0.74 8.21
C THR A 38 6.83 0.80 7.71
N ALA A 39 6.50 0.03 6.67
CA ALA A 39 5.15 -0.11 6.12
C ALA A 39 4.08 -0.39 7.18
N GLU A 40 4.38 -1.24 8.18
CA GLU A 40 3.47 -1.55 9.29
C GLU A 40 3.22 -0.35 10.23
N GLY A 41 4.12 0.63 10.25
CA GLY A 41 3.96 1.90 10.97
C GLY A 41 3.36 3.01 10.10
N SER A 42 3.77 3.08 8.82
CA SER A 42 3.33 4.12 7.89
C SER A 42 1.88 3.96 7.46
N TYR A 43 1.38 2.74 7.37
CA TYR A 43 -0.02 2.48 7.05
C TYR A 43 -0.98 3.04 8.13
N PRO A 44 -0.83 2.71 9.43
CA PRO A 44 -1.63 3.34 10.47
C PRO A 44 -1.31 4.83 10.65
N LEU A 45 -0.09 5.32 10.32
CA LEU A 45 0.22 6.74 10.31
C LEU A 45 -0.68 7.49 9.32
N GLY A 46 -0.86 6.95 8.12
CA GLY A 46 -1.77 7.51 7.13
C GLY A 46 -3.21 7.62 7.66
N GLY A 47 -3.71 6.53 8.25
CA GLY A 47 -5.02 6.51 8.90
C GLY A 47 -5.12 7.49 10.07
N ALA A 48 -4.11 7.54 10.93
CA ALA A 48 -4.06 8.42 12.11
C ALA A 48 -4.10 9.90 11.73
N VAL A 49 -3.23 10.32 10.80
CA VAL A 49 -3.15 11.71 10.35
C VAL A 49 -4.44 12.13 9.63
N ALA A 50 -4.93 11.31 8.71
CA ALA A 50 -6.18 11.60 8.01
C ALA A 50 -7.36 11.69 8.98
N ALA A 51 -7.49 10.72 9.91
CA ALA A 51 -8.58 10.69 10.88
C ALA A 51 -8.59 11.90 11.80
N THR A 52 -7.43 12.29 12.32
CA THR A 52 -7.33 13.45 13.20
C THR A 52 -7.74 14.73 12.47
N LEU A 53 -7.21 14.97 11.28
CA LEU A 53 -7.54 16.15 10.47
C LEU A 53 -9.02 16.19 10.07
N LEU A 54 -9.61 15.05 9.72
CA LEU A 54 -11.03 14.96 9.38
C LEU A 54 -11.95 15.28 10.57
N VAL A 55 -11.59 14.80 11.76
CA VAL A 55 -12.33 15.13 12.99
C VAL A 55 -12.21 16.62 13.33
N ASP A 56 -11.08 17.26 13.03
CA ASP A 56 -10.84 18.69 13.17
C ASP A 56 -11.53 19.52 12.05
N GLY A 57 -12.27 18.87 11.12
CA GLY A 57 -13.04 19.55 10.07
C GLY A 57 -12.21 19.96 8.84
N VAL A 58 -11.01 19.42 8.68
CA VAL A 58 -10.18 19.68 7.49
C VAL A 58 -10.76 18.92 6.28
N ASP A 59 -10.65 19.55 5.10
CA ASP A 59 -11.07 18.96 3.83
C ASP A 59 -10.45 17.56 3.61
N PRO A 60 -11.22 16.55 3.15
CA PRO A 60 -10.76 15.18 2.99
C PRO A 60 -9.59 15.02 2.01
N PHE A 61 -9.52 15.80 0.93
CA PHE A 61 -8.38 15.74 0.00
C PHE A 61 -7.12 16.29 0.65
N LEU A 62 -7.22 17.40 1.39
CA LEU A 62 -6.11 17.97 2.14
C LEU A 62 -5.65 17.02 3.25
N ALA A 63 -6.56 16.45 4.03
CA ALA A 63 -6.24 15.48 5.08
C ALA A 63 -5.51 14.25 4.52
N THR A 64 -5.98 13.74 3.39
CA THR A 64 -5.34 12.60 2.69
C THR A 64 -3.97 13.01 2.13
N GLY A 65 -3.83 14.20 1.55
CA GLY A 65 -2.54 14.70 1.06
C GLY A 65 -1.50 14.85 2.17
N VAL A 66 -1.88 15.38 3.33
CA VAL A 66 -1.01 15.50 4.51
C VAL A 66 -0.62 14.11 5.03
N ALA A 67 -1.54 13.14 5.02
CA ALA A 67 -1.25 11.75 5.39
C ALA A 67 -0.18 11.12 4.47
N VAL A 68 -0.26 11.36 3.16
CA VAL A 68 0.77 10.90 2.19
C VAL A 68 2.13 11.52 2.52
N LEU A 69 2.18 12.83 2.80
CA LEU A 69 3.42 13.49 3.17
C LEU A 69 4.00 12.95 4.49
N ALA A 70 3.16 12.68 5.48
CA ALA A 70 3.59 12.06 6.73
C ALA A 70 4.20 10.66 6.49
N GLY A 71 3.58 9.84 5.64
CA GLY A 71 4.13 8.55 5.23
C GLY A 71 5.47 8.70 4.49
N ALA A 72 5.58 9.68 3.60
CA ALA A 72 6.83 9.96 2.89
C ALA A 72 7.96 10.35 3.87
N VAL A 73 7.67 11.17 4.88
CA VAL A 73 8.62 11.53 5.95
C VAL A 73 9.03 10.30 6.76
N ALA A 74 8.11 9.39 7.07
CA ALA A 74 8.42 8.12 7.74
C ALA A 74 9.38 7.26 6.90
N GLY A 75 9.16 7.14 5.58
CA GLY A 75 10.06 6.44 4.66
C GLY A 75 11.45 7.12 4.59
N MET A 76 11.49 8.45 4.53
CA MET A 76 12.76 9.19 4.60
C MET A 76 13.51 8.94 5.90
N ALA A 77 12.81 8.86 7.04
CA ALA A 77 13.43 8.53 8.33
C ALA A 77 14.11 7.16 8.30
N THR A 78 13.46 6.15 7.72
CA THR A 78 14.05 4.81 7.54
C THR A 78 15.27 4.85 6.64
N ALA A 79 15.20 5.59 5.53
CA ALA A 79 16.34 5.77 4.64
C ALA A 79 17.52 6.43 5.36
N LEU A 80 17.28 7.47 6.16
CA LEU A 80 18.32 8.16 6.94
C LEU A 80 18.93 7.24 7.99
N VAL A 81 18.12 6.49 8.74
CA VAL A 81 18.64 5.52 9.72
C VAL A 81 19.52 4.49 9.03
N HIS A 82 19.08 3.96 7.89
CA HIS A 82 19.85 2.97 7.13
C HIS A 82 21.16 3.55 6.58
N THR A 83 21.10 4.71 5.89
CA THR A 83 22.25 5.25 5.15
C THR A 83 23.25 5.96 6.04
N LYS A 84 22.80 6.78 7.00
CA LYS A 84 23.67 7.58 7.87
C LYS A 84 24.25 6.78 9.02
N LEU A 85 23.47 5.90 9.63
CA LEU A 85 23.93 5.06 10.73
C LEU A 85 24.48 3.71 10.23
N ARG A 86 24.38 3.43 8.92
CA ARG A 86 24.83 2.16 8.28
C ARG A 86 24.21 0.91 8.93
N ILE A 87 23.00 1.04 9.43
CA ILE A 87 22.23 -0.05 10.02
C ILE A 87 21.60 -0.89 8.91
N ASN A 88 21.49 -2.19 9.13
CA ASN A 88 20.79 -3.10 8.20
C ASN A 88 19.37 -2.58 7.90
N ASN A 89 18.91 -2.75 6.65
CA ASN A 89 17.61 -2.28 6.17
C ASN A 89 16.43 -2.78 7.03
N ILE A 90 16.39 -4.06 7.38
CA ILE A 90 15.34 -4.66 8.21
C ILE A 90 15.31 -4.01 9.59
N ILE A 91 16.48 -3.87 10.24
CA ILE A 91 16.58 -3.26 11.57
C ILE A 91 16.17 -1.78 11.51
N SER A 92 16.57 -1.05 10.47
CA SER A 92 16.17 0.35 10.27
C SER A 92 14.65 0.49 10.19
N GLY A 93 13.99 -0.40 9.44
CA GLY A 93 12.52 -0.45 9.35
C GLY A 93 11.87 -0.75 10.70
N ILE A 94 12.39 -1.71 11.47
CA ILE A 94 11.88 -2.05 12.82
C ILE A 94 11.99 -0.86 13.78
N ILE A 95 13.13 -0.16 13.78
CA ILE A 95 13.35 1.02 14.64
C ILE A 95 12.30 2.09 14.33
N VAL A 96 12.12 2.44 13.05
CA VAL A 96 11.18 3.48 12.65
C VAL A 96 9.73 3.03 12.87
N MET A 97 9.38 1.79 12.53
CA MET A 97 8.06 1.22 12.81
C MET A 97 7.70 1.32 14.30
N THR A 98 8.64 0.96 15.18
CA THR A 98 8.44 1.03 16.63
C THR A 98 8.26 2.48 17.11
N ALA A 99 9.03 3.42 16.58
CA ALA A 99 8.87 4.83 16.87
C ALA A 99 7.51 5.38 16.38
N LEU A 100 7.10 4.96 15.17
CA LEU A 100 5.82 5.36 14.57
C LEU A 100 4.61 4.89 15.39
N TYR A 101 4.68 3.77 16.10
CA TYR A 101 3.61 3.36 17.01
C TYR A 101 3.29 4.46 18.04
N THR A 102 4.32 5.03 18.66
CA THR A 102 4.16 6.14 19.62
C THR A 102 3.71 7.42 18.94
N VAL A 103 4.23 7.73 17.75
CA VAL A 103 3.81 8.89 16.97
C VAL A 103 2.33 8.79 16.62
N ASN A 104 1.89 7.64 16.11
CA ASN A 104 0.50 7.38 15.74
C ASN A 104 -0.44 7.57 16.94
N LEU A 105 -0.06 7.01 18.11
CA LEU A 105 -0.85 7.14 19.33
C LEU A 105 -0.94 8.60 19.80
N ARG A 106 0.16 9.37 19.67
CA ARG A 106 0.17 10.80 20.03
C ARG A 106 -0.66 11.64 19.06
N VAL A 107 -0.58 11.36 17.75
CA VAL A 107 -1.38 12.06 16.72
C VAL A 107 -2.87 11.80 16.96
N MET A 108 -3.25 10.56 17.24
CA MET A 108 -4.65 10.16 17.49
C MET A 108 -5.15 10.57 18.87
N GLY A 109 -4.26 10.71 19.86
CA GLY A 109 -4.62 10.94 21.28
C GLY A 109 -5.31 9.75 21.97
N ARG A 110 -5.68 8.72 21.21
CA ARG A 110 -6.35 7.48 21.65
C ARG A 110 -6.07 6.35 20.66
N ALA A 111 -6.35 5.10 21.05
CA ALA A 111 -6.04 3.94 20.21
C ALA A 111 -6.93 3.83 18.95
N ASN A 112 -8.14 4.40 18.99
CA ASN A 112 -9.09 4.36 17.89
C ASN A 112 -9.83 5.71 17.75
N ILE A 113 -10.00 6.19 16.52
CA ILE A 113 -10.78 7.39 16.17
C ILE A 113 -11.92 6.98 15.25
N SER A 114 -13.16 7.30 15.63
CA SER A 114 -14.34 7.12 14.78
C SER A 114 -14.46 8.27 13.77
N LEU A 115 -14.77 7.92 12.52
CA LEU A 115 -14.98 8.84 11.39
C LEU A 115 -16.42 8.83 10.89
N LEU A 116 -17.35 8.21 11.62
CA LEU A 116 -18.75 8.06 11.18
C LEU A 116 -19.49 9.39 10.99
N SER A 117 -19.01 10.47 11.62
CA SER A 117 -19.59 11.82 11.50
C SER A 117 -18.78 12.76 10.61
N THR A 118 -17.72 12.27 9.97
CA THR A 118 -16.85 13.08 9.12
C THR A 118 -17.12 12.80 7.64
N SER A 119 -16.74 13.75 6.78
CA SER A 119 -16.79 13.53 5.33
C SER A 119 -15.62 12.69 4.86
N SER A 120 -15.82 11.92 3.79
CA SER A 120 -14.78 11.15 3.10
C SER A 120 -14.43 11.76 1.74
N VAL A 121 -13.30 11.35 1.16
CA VAL A 121 -12.95 11.71 -0.24
C VAL A 121 -14.07 11.30 -1.19
N VAL A 122 -14.69 10.15 -0.99
CA VAL A 122 -15.80 9.66 -1.84
C VAL A 122 -17.05 10.55 -1.67
N ALA A 123 -17.35 10.95 -0.44
CA ALA A 123 -18.47 11.85 -0.16
C ALA A 123 -18.28 13.21 -0.82
N GLU A 124 -17.06 13.76 -0.82
CA GLU A 124 -16.75 15.02 -1.51
C GLU A 124 -16.91 14.89 -3.04
N VAL A 125 -16.43 13.80 -3.62
CA VAL A 125 -16.64 13.52 -5.05
C VAL A 125 -18.13 13.40 -5.35
N ALA A 126 -18.92 12.72 -4.50
CA ALA A 126 -20.36 12.59 -4.66
C ALA A 126 -21.03 13.99 -4.65
N ARG A 127 -20.66 14.87 -3.72
CA ARG A 127 -21.16 16.25 -3.64
C ARG A 127 -20.80 17.07 -4.89
N ALA A 128 -19.55 16.94 -5.35
CA ALA A 128 -19.12 17.63 -6.57
C ALA A 128 -19.92 17.15 -7.79
N LEU A 129 -20.14 15.85 -7.96
CA LEU A 129 -20.97 15.32 -9.06
C LEU A 129 -22.41 15.82 -9.00
N GLN A 130 -23.01 15.87 -7.81
CA GLN A 130 -24.35 16.42 -7.62
C GLN A 130 -24.43 17.89 -8.01
N ALA A 131 -23.40 18.69 -7.72
CA ALA A 131 -23.32 20.09 -8.13
C ALA A 131 -23.32 20.28 -9.66
N PHE A 132 -22.83 19.26 -10.41
CA PHE A 132 -22.89 19.21 -11.87
C PHE A 132 -24.19 18.56 -12.40
N GLY A 133 -25.18 18.27 -11.53
CA GLY A 133 -26.45 17.68 -11.92
C GLY A 133 -26.43 16.18 -12.14
N ILE A 134 -25.36 15.48 -11.76
CA ILE A 134 -25.22 14.02 -11.85
C ILE A 134 -25.69 13.43 -10.51
N PRO A 135 -26.77 12.60 -10.48
CA PRO A 135 -27.24 11.97 -9.26
C PRO A 135 -26.19 10.93 -8.78
N ALA A 136 -25.33 11.32 -7.85
CA ALA A 136 -24.34 10.46 -7.24
C ALA A 136 -24.65 10.30 -5.74
N ARG A 137 -24.45 9.12 -5.22
CA ARG A 137 -24.56 8.82 -3.78
C ARG A 137 -23.25 8.16 -3.33
N GLU A 138 -22.91 8.37 -2.06
CA GLU A 138 -21.81 7.65 -1.43
C GLU A 138 -22.24 6.19 -1.22
N ASP A 139 -21.96 5.37 -2.22
CA ASP A 139 -22.22 3.94 -2.23
C ASP A 139 -20.97 3.17 -2.69
N ALA A 140 -20.99 1.85 -2.53
CA ALA A 140 -19.87 1.01 -2.90
C ALA A 140 -19.49 1.13 -4.40
N PHE A 141 -20.44 1.42 -5.27
CA PHE A 141 -20.17 1.57 -6.71
C PHE A 141 -19.39 2.86 -6.99
N LEU A 142 -19.78 3.97 -6.38
CA LEU A 142 -19.03 5.23 -6.49
C LEU A 142 -17.64 5.10 -5.86
N THR A 143 -17.54 4.44 -4.70
CA THR A 143 -16.24 4.15 -4.05
C THR A 143 -15.32 3.37 -5.01
N ILE A 144 -15.81 2.30 -5.63
CA ILE A 144 -15.05 1.51 -6.61
C ILE A 144 -14.61 2.40 -7.78
N ALA A 145 -15.50 3.21 -8.35
CA ALA A 145 -15.19 4.07 -9.49
C ALA A 145 -14.11 5.11 -9.13
N VAL A 146 -14.27 5.80 -8.01
CA VAL A 146 -13.30 6.81 -7.51
C VAL A 146 -11.95 6.17 -7.24
N MET A 147 -11.92 5.03 -6.53
CA MET A 147 -10.68 4.32 -6.22
C MET A 147 -10.01 3.74 -7.46
N ALA A 148 -10.78 3.24 -8.44
CA ALA A 148 -10.24 2.77 -9.72
C ALA A 148 -9.57 3.89 -10.51
N VAL A 149 -10.16 5.07 -10.56
CA VAL A 149 -9.56 6.25 -11.20
C VAL A 149 -8.30 6.69 -10.45
N LEU A 150 -8.37 6.77 -9.13
CA LEU A 150 -7.25 7.20 -8.30
C LEU A 150 -6.06 6.21 -8.40
N ILE A 151 -6.30 4.90 -8.36
CA ILE A 151 -5.24 3.90 -8.53
C ILE A 151 -4.65 3.92 -9.96
N ALA A 152 -5.47 4.17 -10.97
CA ALA A 152 -4.97 4.35 -12.33
C ALA A 152 -4.07 5.57 -12.43
N LEU A 153 -4.45 6.72 -11.84
CA LEU A 153 -3.63 7.93 -11.82
C LEU A 153 -2.31 7.71 -11.07
N VAL A 154 -2.36 7.13 -9.88
CA VAL A 154 -1.14 6.84 -9.09
C VAL A 154 -0.27 5.80 -9.78
N GLY A 155 -0.86 4.77 -10.37
CA GLY A 155 -0.14 3.74 -11.14
C GLY A 155 0.55 4.33 -12.37
N LEU A 156 -0.14 5.18 -13.14
CA LEU A 156 0.44 5.88 -14.29
C LEU A 156 1.55 6.84 -13.86
N ALA A 157 1.35 7.59 -12.78
CA ALA A 157 2.38 8.48 -12.22
C ALA A 157 3.62 7.67 -11.79
N LEU A 158 3.43 6.51 -11.15
CA LEU A 158 4.51 5.62 -10.75
C LEU A 158 5.25 5.05 -11.98
N ILE A 159 4.52 4.62 -13.03
CA ILE A 159 5.12 4.16 -14.29
C ILE A 159 5.94 5.29 -14.92
N ALA A 160 5.37 6.48 -15.06
CA ALA A 160 6.07 7.64 -15.60
C ALA A 160 7.34 7.97 -14.79
N PHE A 161 7.23 7.98 -13.46
CA PHE A 161 8.36 8.20 -12.55
C PHE A 161 9.46 7.15 -12.75
N LEU A 162 9.11 5.87 -12.85
CA LEU A 162 10.09 4.78 -13.01
C LEU A 162 10.80 4.79 -14.36
N HIS A 163 10.29 5.53 -15.35
CA HIS A 163 10.96 5.78 -16.64
C HIS A 163 11.86 7.01 -16.62
N THR A 164 11.85 7.85 -15.58
CA THR A 164 12.79 8.97 -15.44
C THR A 164 14.18 8.48 -15.04
N ASP A 165 15.20 9.36 -15.16
CA ASP A 165 16.57 9.07 -14.74
C ASP A 165 16.64 8.70 -13.25
N LEU A 166 15.83 9.34 -12.40
CA LEU A 166 15.73 8.98 -10.97
C LEU A 166 15.13 7.58 -10.79
N GLY A 167 14.06 7.25 -11.51
CA GLY A 167 13.46 5.91 -11.47
C GLY A 167 14.43 4.84 -11.99
N LEU A 168 15.21 5.14 -13.03
CA LEU A 168 16.26 4.24 -13.50
C LEU A 168 17.36 4.05 -12.45
N ALA A 169 17.81 5.14 -11.81
CA ALA A 169 18.81 5.09 -10.75
C ALA A 169 18.33 4.27 -9.54
N ILE A 170 17.06 4.39 -9.18
CA ILE A 170 16.42 3.59 -8.13
C ILE A 170 16.48 2.09 -8.46
N ARG A 171 16.05 1.70 -9.65
CA ARG A 171 16.07 0.31 -10.11
C ARG A 171 17.48 -0.26 -10.17
N ALA A 172 18.42 0.52 -10.70
CA ALA A 172 19.82 0.14 -10.75
C ALA A 172 20.46 0.01 -9.36
N THR A 173 20.06 0.86 -8.40
CA THR A 173 20.50 0.75 -6.99
C THR A 173 20.04 -0.57 -6.37
N GLY A 174 18.80 -1.02 -6.65
CA GLY A 174 18.28 -2.28 -6.16
C GLY A 174 18.96 -3.50 -6.80
N GLU A 175 19.42 -3.43 -8.05
CA GLU A 175 20.12 -4.51 -8.74
C GLU A 175 21.58 -4.63 -8.23
N ASN A 176 22.34 -3.53 -8.24
CA ASN A 176 23.73 -3.52 -7.78
C ASN A 176 24.16 -2.12 -7.30
N GLU A 177 24.08 -1.92 -5.99
CA GLU A 177 24.43 -0.65 -5.35
C GLU A 177 25.90 -0.26 -5.58
N THR A 178 26.83 -1.23 -5.56
CA THR A 178 28.25 -0.98 -5.76
C THR A 178 28.53 -0.48 -7.18
N MET A 179 27.89 -1.07 -8.17
CA MET A 179 28.01 -0.67 -9.57
C MET A 179 27.48 0.76 -9.78
N ILE A 180 26.31 1.08 -9.26
CA ILE A 180 25.70 2.40 -9.49
C ILE A 180 26.48 3.51 -8.79
N ARG A 181 27.08 3.24 -7.62
CA ARG A 181 28.00 4.16 -6.94
C ARG A 181 29.26 4.41 -7.74
N SER A 182 29.82 3.40 -8.41
CA SER A 182 31.01 3.57 -9.26
C SER A 182 30.73 4.42 -10.51
N LEU A 183 29.46 4.50 -10.93
CA LEU A 183 29.00 5.40 -12.00
C LEU A 183 28.68 6.83 -11.53
N GLY A 184 28.96 7.15 -10.24
CA GLY A 184 28.79 8.49 -9.66
C GLY A 184 27.41 8.78 -9.10
N VAL A 185 26.47 7.83 -9.12
CA VAL A 185 25.12 8.03 -8.56
C VAL A 185 25.15 7.87 -7.05
N ASN A 186 24.53 8.81 -6.35
CA ASN A 186 24.38 8.75 -4.89
C ASN A 186 23.23 7.79 -4.50
N SER A 187 23.58 6.57 -4.11
CA SER A 187 22.61 5.55 -3.69
C SER A 187 21.86 5.91 -2.41
N ASP A 188 22.39 6.78 -1.55
CA ASP A 188 21.70 7.24 -0.35
C ASP A 188 20.49 8.10 -0.73
N THR A 189 20.67 8.97 -1.74
CA THR A 189 19.56 9.80 -2.28
C THR A 189 18.49 8.95 -2.98
N THR A 190 18.90 7.95 -3.77
CA THR A 190 17.93 7.06 -4.43
C THR A 190 17.11 6.27 -3.41
N LYS A 191 17.73 5.77 -2.33
CA LYS A 191 17.04 5.09 -1.24
C LYS A 191 16.08 6.04 -0.51
N LEU A 192 16.51 7.27 -0.23
CA LEU A 192 15.67 8.27 0.44
C LEU A 192 14.40 8.58 -0.36
N ILE A 193 14.53 8.86 -1.67
CA ILE A 193 13.39 9.17 -2.54
C ILE A 193 12.47 7.95 -2.68
N GLY A 194 13.02 6.78 -2.91
CA GLY A 194 12.22 5.60 -3.14
C GLY A 194 11.46 5.13 -1.91
N LEU A 195 12.07 5.16 -0.71
CA LEU A 195 11.38 4.84 0.54
C LEU A 195 10.32 5.91 0.89
N ALA A 196 10.57 7.18 0.54
CA ALA A 196 9.58 8.25 0.69
C ALA A 196 8.34 7.98 -0.18
N ILE A 197 8.51 7.69 -1.47
CA ILE A 197 7.39 7.39 -2.38
C ILE A 197 6.64 6.13 -1.94
N SER A 198 7.37 5.07 -1.59
CA SER A 198 6.77 3.81 -1.13
C SER A 198 5.90 4.02 0.12
N ASN A 199 6.47 4.61 1.17
CA ASN A 199 5.74 4.83 2.43
C ASN A 199 4.63 5.88 2.29
N GLY A 200 4.77 6.85 1.37
CA GLY A 200 3.71 7.76 0.98
C GLY A 200 2.51 7.03 0.36
N ALA A 201 2.75 6.10 -0.56
CA ALA A 201 1.71 5.27 -1.16
C ALA A 201 1.04 4.33 -0.14
N ILE A 202 1.83 3.77 0.79
CA ILE A 202 1.33 2.93 1.88
C ILE A 202 0.43 3.75 2.83
N ALA A 203 0.85 4.97 3.21
CA ALA A 203 0.07 5.87 4.03
C ALA A 203 -1.22 6.34 3.32
N LEU A 204 -1.16 6.57 2.00
CA LEU A 204 -2.36 6.83 1.19
C LEU A 204 -3.39 5.70 1.32
N SER A 205 -2.94 4.44 1.20
CA SER A 205 -3.82 3.29 1.43
C SER A 205 -4.43 3.31 2.82
N GLY A 206 -3.63 3.56 3.87
CA GLY A 206 -4.09 3.64 5.25
C GLY A 206 -5.12 4.75 5.48
N ALA A 207 -4.89 5.93 4.91
CA ALA A 207 -5.80 7.07 4.99
C ALA A 207 -7.16 6.78 4.31
N LEU A 208 -7.14 6.21 3.10
CA LEU A 208 -8.35 5.89 2.35
C LEU A 208 -9.13 4.72 2.98
N VAL A 209 -8.43 3.71 3.50
CA VAL A 209 -9.05 2.59 4.22
C VAL A 209 -9.71 3.06 5.51
N ALA A 210 -9.05 3.94 6.29
CA ALA A 210 -9.65 4.51 7.50
C ALA A 210 -10.93 5.29 7.19
N GLN A 211 -10.94 6.10 6.14
CA GLN A 211 -12.13 6.84 5.68
C GLN A 211 -13.25 5.89 5.24
N ASN A 212 -12.92 4.84 4.50
CA ASN A 212 -13.91 3.87 4.00
C ASN A 212 -14.49 3.00 5.13
N HIS A 213 -13.67 2.60 6.11
CA HIS A 213 -14.13 1.82 7.25
C HIS A 213 -14.87 2.66 8.32
N GLY A 214 -14.75 4.00 8.25
CA GLY A 214 -15.35 4.91 9.22
C GLY A 214 -14.61 4.95 10.56
N PHE A 215 -13.39 4.44 10.63
CA PHE A 215 -12.52 4.54 11.81
C PHE A 215 -11.04 4.33 11.46
N ALA A 216 -10.16 4.93 12.24
CA ALA A 216 -8.73 4.62 12.27
C ALA A 216 -8.38 3.92 13.58
N ASP A 217 -7.54 2.89 13.50
CA ASP A 217 -7.07 2.11 14.65
C ASP A 217 -5.55 1.94 14.59
N ILE A 218 -4.89 2.04 15.74
CA ILE A 218 -3.43 1.95 15.82
C ILE A 218 -2.88 0.57 15.40
N GLY A 219 -3.68 -0.47 15.57
CA GLY A 219 -3.32 -1.86 15.22
C GLY A 219 -3.57 -2.23 13.76
N MET A 220 -4.16 -1.33 12.94
CA MET A 220 -4.52 -1.65 11.54
C MET A 220 -3.31 -1.99 10.65
N GLY A 221 -2.09 -1.63 11.08
CA GLY A 221 -0.84 -1.93 10.37
C GLY A 221 -0.27 -3.32 10.61
N ILE A 222 -0.74 -4.04 11.62
CA ILE A 222 -0.15 -5.32 12.03
C ILE A 222 -0.35 -6.38 10.94
N GLY A 223 0.76 -6.87 10.35
CA GLY A 223 0.75 -7.88 9.28
C GLY A 223 0.43 -7.33 7.89
N ILE A 224 0.29 -6.00 7.76
CA ILE A 224 -0.07 -5.39 6.48
C ILE A 224 1.03 -5.56 5.42
N LEU A 225 2.29 -5.58 5.83
CA LEU A 225 3.43 -5.82 4.95
C LEU A 225 3.35 -7.23 4.34
N VAL A 226 3.04 -8.24 5.16
CA VAL A 226 2.90 -9.63 4.69
C VAL A 226 1.75 -9.75 3.70
N THR A 227 0.63 -9.07 3.97
CA THR A 227 -0.53 -8.97 3.06
C THR A 227 -0.12 -8.34 1.73
N GLY A 228 0.56 -7.20 1.76
CA GLY A 228 1.04 -6.52 0.56
C GLY A 228 2.04 -7.37 -0.25
N ALA A 229 3.00 -8.00 0.44
CA ALA A 229 3.97 -8.88 -0.20
C ALA A 229 3.32 -10.11 -0.85
N ALA A 230 2.38 -10.76 -0.15
CA ALA A 230 1.63 -11.89 -0.70
C ALA A 230 0.87 -11.48 -1.97
N ALA A 231 0.17 -10.35 -1.93
CA ALA A 231 -0.57 -9.82 -3.06
C ALA A 231 0.33 -9.51 -4.27
N VAL A 232 1.46 -8.83 -4.06
CA VAL A 232 2.43 -8.51 -5.12
C VAL A 232 3.00 -9.79 -5.74
N LEU A 233 3.39 -10.78 -4.93
CA LEU A 233 3.96 -12.04 -5.41
C LEU A 233 2.92 -12.89 -6.15
N ILE A 234 1.65 -12.91 -5.74
CA ILE A 234 0.56 -13.56 -6.47
C ILE A 234 0.42 -12.92 -7.86
N GLY A 235 0.40 -11.59 -7.93
CA GLY A 235 0.33 -10.87 -9.20
C GLY A 235 1.52 -11.18 -10.10
N GLU A 236 2.75 -11.15 -9.57
CA GLU A 236 3.97 -11.45 -10.31
C GLU A 236 4.00 -12.90 -10.85
N ALA A 237 3.51 -13.86 -10.06
CA ALA A 237 3.42 -15.25 -10.48
C ALA A 237 2.49 -15.47 -11.70
N ILE A 238 1.48 -14.61 -11.87
CA ILE A 238 0.50 -14.69 -12.96
C ILE A 238 0.95 -13.92 -14.19
N PHE A 239 1.40 -12.67 -14.02
CA PHE A 239 1.71 -11.75 -15.13
C PHE A 239 3.18 -11.74 -15.53
N GLY A 240 4.06 -12.28 -14.68
CA GLY A 240 5.51 -12.27 -14.90
C GLY A 240 6.13 -10.88 -14.70
N ASP A 241 7.41 -10.76 -15.02
CA ASP A 241 8.30 -9.66 -14.64
C ASP A 241 8.99 -8.95 -15.84
N ARG A 242 8.34 -8.91 -17.02
CA ARG A 242 9.00 -8.49 -18.26
C ARG A 242 9.08 -6.97 -18.47
N SER A 243 8.18 -6.17 -17.88
CA SER A 243 8.18 -4.70 -18.04
C SER A 243 7.66 -4.00 -16.79
N ILE A 244 7.94 -2.69 -16.64
CA ILE A 244 7.51 -1.86 -15.51
C ILE A 244 5.99 -1.79 -15.45
N GLU A 245 5.34 -1.60 -16.58
CA GLU A 245 3.88 -1.52 -16.69
C GLU A 245 3.24 -2.82 -16.20
N ARG A 246 3.81 -3.96 -16.60
CA ARG A 246 3.32 -5.27 -16.13
C ARG A 246 3.47 -5.45 -14.63
N TRP A 247 4.57 -4.97 -14.04
CA TRP A 247 4.75 -5.05 -12.59
C TRP A 247 3.73 -4.20 -11.84
N VAL A 248 3.46 -2.98 -12.29
CA VAL A 248 2.43 -2.11 -11.68
C VAL A 248 1.04 -2.74 -11.82
N ILE A 249 0.69 -3.23 -13.01
CA ILE A 249 -0.59 -3.92 -13.23
C ILE A 249 -0.67 -5.20 -12.40
N SER A 250 0.41 -5.99 -12.35
CA SER A 250 0.46 -7.23 -11.59
C SER A 250 0.25 -6.99 -10.09
N ALA A 251 0.81 -5.91 -9.54
CA ALA A 251 0.60 -5.57 -8.14
C ALA A 251 -0.88 -5.25 -7.85
N VAL A 252 -1.53 -4.44 -8.69
CA VAL A 252 -2.95 -4.10 -8.54
C VAL A 252 -3.83 -5.34 -8.67
N VAL A 253 -3.64 -6.13 -9.75
CA VAL A 253 -4.43 -7.35 -9.97
C VAL A 253 -4.13 -8.41 -8.91
N GLY A 254 -2.88 -8.51 -8.44
CA GLY A 254 -2.49 -9.39 -7.34
C GLY A 254 -3.23 -9.07 -6.05
N VAL A 255 -3.39 -7.79 -5.72
CA VAL A 255 -4.19 -7.35 -4.57
C VAL A 255 -5.67 -7.73 -4.75
N LEU A 256 -6.23 -7.53 -5.94
CA LEU A 256 -7.62 -7.92 -6.23
C LEU A 256 -7.82 -9.43 -6.06
N ILE A 257 -6.90 -10.24 -6.59
CA ILE A 257 -6.93 -11.70 -6.44
C ILE A 257 -6.77 -12.11 -4.98
N TYR A 258 -5.83 -11.50 -4.26
CA TYR A 258 -5.65 -11.75 -2.83
C TYR A 258 -6.95 -11.48 -2.06
N ARG A 259 -7.61 -10.34 -2.31
CA ARG A 259 -8.89 -9.98 -1.69
C ARG A 259 -10.01 -10.94 -2.06
N LEU A 260 -10.05 -11.41 -3.31
CA LEU A 260 -10.98 -12.45 -3.72
C LEU A 260 -10.78 -13.74 -2.91
N LEU A 261 -9.52 -14.19 -2.77
CA LEU A 261 -9.20 -15.40 -2.01
C LEU A 261 -9.59 -15.26 -0.53
N VAL A 262 -9.33 -14.11 0.08
CA VAL A 262 -9.77 -13.80 1.44
C VAL A 262 -11.29 -13.82 1.56
N ALA A 263 -12.01 -13.19 0.63
CA ALA A 263 -13.47 -13.16 0.63
C ALA A 263 -14.09 -14.56 0.45
N LEU A 264 -13.47 -15.40 -0.39
CA LEU A 264 -13.88 -16.80 -0.57
C LEU A 264 -13.61 -17.63 0.69
N ALA A 265 -12.46 -17.43 1.36
CA ALA A 265 -12.14 -18.13 2.59
C ALA A 265 -13.17 -17.85 3.69
N LEU A 266 -13.51 -16.57 3.91
CA LEU A 266 -14.56 -16.19 4.86
C LEU A 266 -15.92 -16.79 4.50
N ARG A 267 -16.23 -16.91 3.22
CA ARG A 267 -17.49 -17.53 2.77
C ARG A 267 -17.55 -19.03 3.00
N VAL A 268 -16.43 -19.72 2.93
CA VAL A 268 -16.32 -21.17 3.22
C VAL A 268 -16.42 -21.45 4.72
N GLY A 269 -16.39 -20.42 5.57
CA GLY A 269 -16.58 -20.54 7.01
C GLY A 269 -15.31 -20.36 7.85
N PHE A 270 -14.22 -19.88 7.26
CA PHE A 270 -13.06 -19.45 8.05
C PHE A 270 -13.38 -18.20 8.87
N GLU A 271 -12.90 -18.15 10.08
CA GLU A 271 -13.08 -16.99 10.96
C GLU A 271 -12.07 -15.88 10.60
N PRO A 272 -12.37 -14.59 10.91
CA PRO A 272 -11.43 -13.49 10.69
C PRO A 272 -10.07 -13.68 11.37
N VAL A 273 -9.99 -14.45 12.45
CA VAL A 273 -8.74 -14.80 13.14
C VAL A 273 -7.84 -15.66 12.25
N ASP A 274 -8.41 -16.52 11.40
CA ASP A 274 -7.68 -17.41 10.50
C ASP A 274 -7.06 -16.70 9.30
N LEU A 275 -7.44 -15.45 9.03
CA LEU A 275 -6.95 -14.70 7.86
C LEU A 275 -5.42 -14.56 7.86
N ARG A 276 -4.78 -14.47 9.01
CA ARG A 276 -3.31 -14.43 9.12
C ARG A 276 -2.66 -15.72 8.67
N LEU A 277 -3.25 -16.87 9.03
CA LEU A 277 -2.79 -18.19 8.60
C LEU A 277 -2.98 -18.37 7.10
N ILE A 278 -4.14 -17.95 6.57
CA ILE A 278 -4.46 -17.98 5.14
C ILE A 278 -3.45 -17.11 4.36
N THR A 279 -3.18 -15.89 4.83
CA THR A 279 -2.18 -15.00 4.21
C THR A 279 -0.80 -15.64 4.17
N ALA A 280 -0.37 -16.26 5.27
CA ALA A 280 0.92 -16.97 5.33
C ALA A 280 0.96 -18.16 4.34
N ALA A 281 -0.12 -18.93 4.25
CA ALA A 281 -0.25 -20.04 3.31
C ALA A 281 -0.24 -19.55 1.84
N LEU A 282 -0.93 -18.47 1.53
CA LEU A 282 -0.94 -17.85 0.20
C LEU A 282 0.46 -17.33 -0.18
N LEU A 283 1.16 -16.68 0.74
CA LEU A 283 2.53 -16.20 0.53
C LEU A 283 3.48 -17.37 0.26
N LEU A 284 3.39 -18.43 1.06
CA LEU A 284 4.19 -19.64 0.88
C LEU A 284 3.89 -20.32 -0.46
N GLY A 285 2.63 -20.40 -0.86
CA GLY A 285 2.22 -20.92 -2.16
C GLY A 285 2.76 -20.07 -3.32
N ALA A 286 2.68 -18.76 -3.24
CA ALA A 286 3.20 -17.85 -4.26
C ALA A 286 4.73 -17.99 -4.45
N LEU A 287 5.47 -18.22 -3.36
CA LEU A 287 6.92 -18.45 -3.40
C LEU A 287 7.30 -19.86 -3.87
N ALA A 288 6.52 -20.87 -3.53
CA ALA A 288 6.83 -22.27 -3.84
C ALA A 288 6.57 -22.61 -5.32
N VAL A 289 5.51 -22.07 -5.93
CA VAL A 289 5.11 -22.41 -7.32
C VAL A 289 6.21 -22.14 -8.36
N PRO A 290 6.88 -20.96 -8.40
CA PRO A 290 7.96 -20.71 -9.35
C PRO A 290 9.16 -21.65 -9.14
N GLN A 291 9.50 -21.97 -7.88
CA GLN A 291 10.63 -22.84 -7.55
C GLN A 291 10.38 -24.30 -7.99
N LEU A 292 9.15 -24.78 -7.82
CA LEU A 292 8.76 -26.14 -8.25
C LEU A 292 8.75 -26.22 -9.78
N ARG A 293 8.23 -25.22 -10.51
CA ARG A 293 8.29 -25.17 -11.97
C ARG A 293 9.73 -25.19 -12.48
N GLY A 294 10.64 -24.42 -11.89
CA GLY A 294 12.05 -24.40 -12.28
C GLY A 294 12.78 -25.73 -12.06
N ARG A 295 12.36 -26.54 -11.08
CA ARG A 295 12.89 -27.89 -10.84
C ARG A 295 12.34 -28.94 -11.81
N ILE A 296 11.08 -28.81 -12.21
CA ILE A 296 10.41 -29.74 -13.15
C ILE A 296 10.94 -29.55 -14.59
N LEU A 297 11.24 -28.31 -14.99
CA LEU A 297 11.74 -27.98 -16.33
C LEU A 297 13.26 -28.22 -16.50
N ARG A 298 13.99 -28.51 -15.40
CA ARG A 298 15.42 -28.88 -15.43
C ARG A 298 15.67 -30.36 -15.39
N LYS A 299 14.64 -31.20 -15.33
CA LYS A 299 14.67 -32.65 -15.55
C LYS A 299 14.16 -32.95 -16.97
#